data_fa51af7866209e01b116233bda788958
#
_entry.id   fa51af7866209e01b116233bda788958
#
_cell.length_a   1.000
_cell.length_b   1.000
_cell.length_c   1.000
_cell.angle_alpha   90.00
_cell.angle_beta   90.00
_cell.angle_gamma   90.00
#
_symmetry.space_group_name_H-M   'P 1'
#
loop_
_entity.id
_entity.type
_entity.pdbx_description
1 polymer ?
#
loop_
_entity_poly.entity_id
_entity_poly.type
_entity_poly.pdbx_seq_one_letter_code
_entity_poly.pdbx_strand_id
1 'polypeptide(L)'
;EIKKINKNVFVFPNAINPNESQFKEPTLPSEKLRIGWLGGSSHLHDLELLDQPFGKLVSKKDNLQFVICGFDTRGTITEINAQTKEHKKRNILPHETVWAKYETIFTQKYQIVSEDYKKYLLQYTQESYPNEQQESYVRVWTKPVQSYAKNYSKFDVSLAPIKNHLFNRVKSQLKVIEAGFYKKAIIASNIGPYTIDLKHCLNNGNFVDGNALLVDENRNHSDWAKYIDKLEKNRNMVVDMGERLYETVKDTYDLNVVTKNRAEFYKSIL
;
A
#
# COMPACT_ATOMS: atom_id res chain seq x y z
N GLU A 1 -10.87 -8.37 21.34
CA GLU A 1 -10.59 -9.71 21.85
C GLU A 1 -9.99 -9.67 23.27
N ILE A 2 -8.89 -8.92 23.50
CA ILE A 2 -8.22 -8.88 24.83
C ILE A 2 -9.15 -8.35 25.92
N LYS A 3 -10.05 -7.39 25.63
CA LYS A 3 -11.04 -6.89 26.59
C LYS A 3 -12.04 -7.96 27.09
N LYS A 4 -12.19 -9.08 26.39
CA LYS A 4 -12.98 -10.24 26.86
C LYS A 4 -12.30 -10.97 28.02
N ILE A 5 -10.98 -10.90 28.06
CA ILE A 5 -10.14 -11.60 29.05
C ILE A 5 -9.73 -10.66 30.18
N ASN A 6 -9.42 -9.40 29.85
CA ASN A 6 -8.99 -8.38 30.81
C ASN A 6 -9.75 -7.08 30.55
N LYS A 7 -10.41 -6.55 31.58
CA LYS A 7 -11.15 -5.28 31.50
C LYS A 7 -10.22 -4.06 31.51
N ASN A 8 -9.02 -4.19 32.06
CA ASN A 8 -8.02 -3.13 32.15
C ASN A 8 -7.13 -3.12 30.89
N VAL A 9 -7.74 -2.83 29.74
CA VAL A 9 -7.05 -2.77 28.44
C VAL A 9 -7.17 -1.37 27.87
N PHE A 10 -6.01 -0.77 27.64
CA PHE A 10 -5.89 0.54 26.98
C PHE A 10 -5.14 0.35 25.65
N VAL A 11 -5.54 1.10 24.63
CA VAL A 11 -4.95 1.05 23.29
C VAL A 11 -4.42 2.43 22.95
N PHE A 12 -3.13 2.49 22.64
CA PHE A 12 -2.52 3.68 22.06
C PHE A 12 -2.25 3.40 20.58
N PRO A 13 -2.66 4.29 19.67
CA PRO A 13 -2.44 4.11 18.25
C PRO A 13 -0.94 4.26 17.90
N ASN A 14 -0.58 3.77 16.71
CA ASN A 14 0.65 4.21 16.06
C ASN A 14 0.58 5.71 15.78
N ALA A 15 1.73 6.37 15.76
CA ALA A 15 1.80 7.81 15.54
C ALA A 15 2.84 8.14 14.48
N ILE A 16 2.64 9.28 13.84
CA ILE A 16 3.55 9.86 12.84
C ILE A 16 4.14 11.13 13.42
N ASN A 17 5.44 11.31 13.23
CA ASN A 17 6.09 12.60 13.44
C ASN A 17 6.09 13.38 12.11
N PRO A 18 5.16 14.32 11.90
CA PRO A 18 5.06 15.06 10.63
C PRO A 18 6.27 15.96 10.36
N ASN A 19 7.12 16.18 11.38
CA ASN A 19 8.34 16.97 11.25
C ASN A 19 9.53 16.21 10.68
N GLU A 20 9.46 14.88 10.63
CA GLU A 20 10.49 14.09 9.99
C GLU A 20 10.54 14.33 8.48
N SER A 21 11.76 14.35 7.92
CA SER A 21 11.98 14.62 6.51
C SER A 21 11.26 13.65 5.57
N GLN A 22 11.04 12.41 6.03
CA GLN A 22 10.33 11.42 5.23
C GLN A 22 8.84 11.74 5.00
N PHE A 23 8.22 12.65 5.76
CA PHE A 23 6.83 13.09 5.57
C PHE A 23 6.72 14.46 4.87
N LYS A 24 7.83 15.02 4.42
CA LYS A 24 7.91 16.34 3.77
C LYS A 24 8.21 16.29 2.27
N GLU A 25 8.40 15.09 1.71
CA GLU A 25 8.70 14.94 0.29
C GLU A 25 7.48 15.35 -0.56
N PRO A 26 7.58 16.33 -1.45
CA PRO A 26 6.46 16.76 -2.26
C PRO A 26 6.11 15.70 -3.32
N THR A 27 4.84 15.58 -3.62
CA THR A 27 4.37 14.80 -4.76
C THR A 27 4.52 15.64 -6.03
N LEU A 28 5.37 15.21 -6.95
CA LEU A 28 5.53 15.89 -8.22
C LEU A 28 4.28 15.71 -9.10
N PRO A 29 3.91 16.73 -9.88
CA PRO A 29 2.83 16.63 -10.86
C PRO A 29 3.06 15.49 -11.85
N SER A 30 1.98 14.90 -12.33
CA SER A 30 2.00 13.86 -13.37
C SER A 30 0.75 13.96 -14.24
N GLU A 31 0.92 13.75 -15.55
CA GLU A 31 -0.21 13.63 -16.47
C GLU A 31 -1.00 12.33 -16.23
N LYS A 32 -0.31 11.24 -15.86
CA LYS A 32 -0.94 9.98 -15.50
C LYS A 32 -1.44 10.00 -14.05
N LEU A 33 -2.55 9.32 -13.78
CA LEU A 33 -2.96 9.00 -12.42
C LEU A 33 -2.09 7.85 -11.91
N ARG A 34 -1.28 8.14 -10.90
CA ARG A 34 -0.39 7.17 -10.29
C ARG A 34 -1.11 6.44 -9.17
N ILE A 35 -1.24 5.13 -9.34
CA ILE A 35 -1.89 4.23 -8.39
C ILE A 35 -0.78 3.43 -7.69
N GLY A 36 -0.57 3.68 -6.40
CA GLY A 36 0.56 3.11 -5.68
C GLY A 36 0.17 2.11 -4.60
N TRP A 37 1.05 1.16 -4.41
CA TRP A 37 1.04 0.30 -3.24
C TRP A 37 2.42 0.31 -2.59
N LEU A 38 2.46 0.53 -1.27
CA LEU A 38 3.68 0.49 -0.46
C LEU A 38 3.57 -0.65 0.56
N GLY A 39 4.55 -1.55 0.55
CA GLY A 39 4.55 -2.64 1.52
C GLY A 39 5.76 -3.56 1.39
N GLY A 40 5.81 -4.58 2.23
CA GLY A 40 6.87 -5.58 2.25
C GLY A 40 6.47 -6.90 1.56
N SER A 41 7.36 -7.88 1.63
CA SER A 41 7.23 -9.19 0.96
C SER A 41 6.13 -10.11 1.54
N SER A 42 5.50 -9.77 2.66
CA SER A 42 4.53 -10.63 3.35
C SER A 42 3.07 -10.40 2.94
N HIS A 43 2.82 -9.61 1.89
CA HIS A 43 1.47 -9.16 1.51
C HIS A 43 0.89 -9.85 0.26
N LEU A 44 1.44 -11.00 -0.17
CA LEU A 44 0.95 -11.67 -1.38
C LEU A 44 -0.56 -11.94 -1.31
N HIS A 45 -1.04 -12.49 -0.19
CA HIS A 45 -2.47 -12.78 -0.02
C HIS A 45 -3.38 -11.56 -0.13
N ASP A 46 -2.89 -10.42 0.32
CA ASP A 46 -3.63 -9.16 0.24
C ASP A 46 -3.64 -8.65 -1.20
N LEU A 47 -2.50 -8.71 -1.90
CA LEU A 47 -2.37 -8.24 -3.28
C LEU A 47 -3.12 -9.12 -4.30
N GLU A 48 -3.29 -10.41 -4.04
CA GLU A 48 -4.09 -11.30 -4.88
C GLU A 48 -5.54 -10.81 -5.08
N LEU A 49 -6.05 -9.96 -4.18
CA LEU A 49 -7.37 -9.31 -4.35
C LEU A 49 -7.40 -8.36 -5.56
N LEU A 50 -6.25 -7.91 -6.04
CA LEU A 50 -6.10 -6.98 -7.15
C LEU A 50 -5.91 -7.68 -8.50
N ASP A 51 -5.55 -8.95 -8.53
CA ASP A 51 -5.14 -9.66 -9.75
C ASP A 51 -6.20 -9.60 -10.84
N GLN A 52 -7.39 -10.11 -10.58
CA GLN A 52 -8.49 -10.12 -11.56
C GLN A 52 -8.97 -8.71 -11.96
N PRO A 53 -9.19 -7.75 -11.03
CA PRO A 53 -9.54 -6.39 -11.38
C PRO A 53 -8.49 -5.69 -12.24
N PHE A 54 -7.22 -5.87 -11.94
CA PHE A 54 -6.13 -5.17 -12.64
C PHE A 54 -5.93 -5.65 -14.07
N GLY A 55 -6.19 -6.91 -14.36
CA GLY A 55 -6.20 -7.42 -15.72
C GLY A 55 -7.14 -6.63 -16.66
N LYS A 56 -8.21 -6.06 -16.11
CA LYS A 56 -9.16 -5.23 -16.86
C LYS A 56 -8.66 -3.79 -17.08
N LEU A 57 -7.81 -3.29 -16.21
CA LEU A 57 -7.29 -1.92 -16.25
C LEU A 57 -6.06 -1.79 -17.16
N VAL A 58 -5.09 -2.67 -17.00
CA VAL A 58 -3.80 -2.58 -17.71
C VAL A 58 -3.96 -2.63 -19.22
N SER A 59 -4.96 -3.36 -19.72
CA SER A 59 -5.22 -3.47 -21.16
C SER A 59 -5.95 -2.26 -21.79
N LYS A 60 -6.38 -1.27 -20.98
CA LYS A 60 -7.33 -0.24 -21.44
C LYS A 60 -6.92 1.21 -21.17
N LYS A 61 -5.85 1.49 -20.40
CA LYS A 61 -5.62 2.85 -19.86
C LYS A 61 -4.19 3.33 -20.04
N ASP A 62 -3.97 4.20 -21.01
CA ASP A 62 -2.70 4.91 -21.18
C ASP A 62 -2.48 6.00 -20.12
N ASN A 63 -3.57 6.45 -19.47
CA ASN A 63 -3.56 7.53 -18.47
C ASN A 63 -3.28 7.05 -17.04
N LEU A 64 -2.97 5.77 -16.84
CA LEU A 64 -2.65 5.19 -15.54
C LEU A 64 -1.18 4.80 -15.47
N GLN A 65 -0.62 4.98 -14.29
CA GLN A 65 0.66 4.41 -13.93
C GLN A 65 0.51 3.64 -12.61
N PHE A 66 0.95 2.40 -12.59
CA PHE A 66 1.00 1.59 -11.37
C PHE A 66 2.39 1.68 -10.76
N VAL A 67 2.43 1.98 -9.44
CA VAL A 67 3.69 2.17 -8.70
C VAL A 67 3.74 1.18 -7.55
N ILE A 68 4.69 0.25 -7.58
CA ILE A 68 4.92 -0.67 -6.49
C ILE A 68 6.14 -0.24 -5.68
N CYS A 69 5.96 0.01 -4.39
CA CYS A 69 7.02 0.51 -3.51
C CYS A 69 7.40 -0.53 -2.45
N GLY A 70 8.70 -0.61 -2.17
CA GLY A 70 9.27 -1.57 -1.24
C GLY A 70 9.89 -2.77 -1.94
N PHE A 71 10.08 -2.70 -3.27
CA PHE A 71 10.67 -3.76 -4.07
C PHE A 71 12.06 -4.16 -3.54
N ASP A 72 12.27 -5.44 -3.33
CA ASP A 72 13.54 -5.98 -2.85
C ASP A 72 13.74 -7.42 -3.32
N THR A 73 14.73 -7.62 -4.16
CA THR A 73 15.08 -8.95 -4.68
C THR A 73 16.25 -9.59 -3.94
N ARG A 74 16.76 -8.93 -2.89
CA ARG A 74 17.86 -9.48 -2.08
C ARG A 74 17.37 -10.58 -1.16
N GLY A 75 18.15 -11.62 -1.04
CA GLY A 75 17.84 -12.71 -0.11
C GLY A 75 18.64 -13.95 -0.42
N THR A 76 18.57 -14.92 0.46
CA THR A 76 19.18 -16.24 0.28
C THR A 76 18.15 -17.33 0.54
N ILE A 77 18.26 -18.42 -0.21
CA ILE A 77 17.54 -19.66 0.07
C ILE A 77 18.52 -20.74 0.46
N THR A 78 18.05 -21.65 1.30
CA THR A 78 18.81 -22.87 1.65
C THR A 78 18.18 -24.04 0.90
N GLU A 79 18.91 -24.60 -0.03
CA GLU A 79 18.54 -25.83 -0.73
C GLU A 79 18.98 -27.01 0.12
N ILE A 80 18.09 -27.98 0.32
CA ILE A 80 18.38 -29.21 1.06
C ILE A 80 18.36 -30.35 0.04
N ASN A 81 19.50 -31.01 -0.12
CA ASN A 81 19.55 -32.22 -0.93
C ASN A 81 18.72 -33.32 -0.25
N ALA A 82 17.71 -33.82 -0.92
CA ALA A 82 16.79 -34.81 -0.33
C ALA A 82 17.48 -36.13 0.02
N GLN A 83 18.55 -36.50 -0.71
CA GLN A 83 19.28 -37.75 -0.55
C GLN A 83 20.43 -37.62 0.47
N THR A 84 21.28 -36.58 0.33
CA THR A 84 22.48 -36.41 1.16
C THR A 84 22.21 -35.61 2.44
N LYS A 85 21.03 -34.90 2.52
CA LYS A 85 20.69 -33.96 3.59
C LYS A 85 21.66 -32.76 3.68
N GLU A 86 22.48 -32.55 2.70
CA GLU A 86 23.38 -31.40 2.65
C GLU A 86 22.59 -30.11 2.43
N HIS A 87 23.02 -29.06 3.11
CA HIS A 87 22.46 -27.72 3.06
C HIS A 87 23.35 -26.79 2.24
N LYS A 88 22.86 -26.27 1.12
CA LYS A 88 23.58 -25.32 0.28
C LYS A 88 22.83 -23.98 0.28
N LYS A 89 23.51 -22.90 0.70
CA LYS A 89 22.98 -21.55 0.59
C LYS A 89 23.32 -20.94 -0.78
N ARG A 90 22.34 -20.32 -1.41
CA ARG A 90 22.57 -19.49 -2.59
C ARG A 90 21.70 -18.23 -2.53
N ASN A 91 22.08 -17.21 -3.29
CA ASN A 91 21.23 -16.05 -3.50
C ASN A 91 19.93 -16.48 -4.20
N ILE A 92 18.81 -15.91 -3.76
CA ILE A 92 17.54 -16.05 -4.44
C ILE A 92 17.60 -15.32 -5.78
N LEU A 93 17.07 -15.91 -6.84
CA LEU A 93 16.97 -15.22 -8.12
C LEU A 93 15.77 -14.26 -8.10
N PRO A 94 15.86 -13.07 -8.75
CA PRO A 94 14.78 -12.07 -8.72
C PRO A 94 13.40 -12.63 -9.07
N HIS A 95 13.30 -13.50 -10.06
CA HIS A 95 12.04 -14.12 -10.47
C HIS A 95 11.52 -15.20 -9.51
N GLU A 96 12.33 -15.66 -8.56
CA GLU A 96 11.91 -16.57 -7.49
C GLU A 96 11.33 -15.81 -6.28
N THR A 97 11.51 -14.49 -6.24
CA THR A 97 11.00 -13.67 -5.13
C THR A 97 9.48 -13.48 -5.23
N VAL A 98 8.86 -13.16 -4.11
CA VAL A 98 7.44 -12.78 -4.09
C VAL A 98 7.16 -11.52 -4.93
N TRP A 99 8.16 -10.69 -5.15
CA TRP A 99 8.06 -9.48 -5.95
C TRP A 99 7.73 -9.75 -7.41
N ALA A 100 8.22 -10.87 -7.98
CA ALA A 100 7.83 -11.31 -9.32
C ALA A 100 6.31 -11.56 -9.41
N LYS A 101 5.72 -12.15 -8.36
CA LYS A 101 4.26 -12.36 -8.29
C LYS A 101 3.52 -11.03 -8.18
N TYR A 102 4.01 -10.09 -7.37
CA TYR A 102 3.43 -8.76 -7.26
C TYR A 102 3.46 -8.03 -8.61
N GLU A 103 4.59 -8.02 -9.30
CA GLU A 103 4.69 -7.41 -10.63
C GLU A 103 3.73 -8.05 -11.63
N THR A 104 3.54 -9.36 -11.60
CA THR A 104 2.55 -10.04 -12.43
C THR A 104 1.14 -9.54 -12.16
N ILE A 105 0.75 -9.36 -10.89
CA ILE A 105 -0.56 -8.80 -10.52
C ILE A 105 -0.75 -7.39 -11.09
N PHE A 106 0.26 -6.52 -10.92
CA PHE A 106 0.16 -5.12 -11.35
C PHE A 106 0.27 -4.93 -12.86
N THR A 107 1.08 -5.73 -13.54
CA THR A 107 1.33 -5.56 -14.97
C THR A 107 0.47 -6.45 -15.85
N GLN A 108 0.04 -7.61 -15.35
CA GLN A 108 -0.64 -8.66 -16.11
C GLN A 108 0.13 -9.11 -17.37
N LYS A 109 1.41 -8.72 -17.45
CA LYS A 109 2.23 -8.81 -18.66
C LYS A 109 3.23 -9.95 -18.60
N TYR A 110 3.72 -10.27 -17.40
CA TYR A 110 4.80 -11.21 -17.22
C TYR A 110 4.32 -12.49 -16.53
N GLN A 111 4.75 -13.63 -17.08
CA GLN A 111 4.74 -14.87 -16.32
C GLN A 111 6.03 -14.93 -15.50
N ILE A 112 5.96 -15.44 -14.27
CA ILE A 112 7.05 -15.45 -13.29
C ILE A 112 8.36 -16.05 -13.83
N VAL A 113 8.26 -17.01 -14.74
CA VAL A 113 9.41 -17.72 -15.32
C VAL A 113 9.69 -17.35 -16.78
N SER A 114 9.03 -16.34 -17.33
CA SER A 114 9.22 -15.95 -18.72
C SER A 114 10.60 -15.34 -18.97
N GLU A 115 11.18 -15.61 -20.13
CA GLU A 115 12.46 -15.01 -20.52
C GLU A 115 12.35 -13.49 -20.70
N ASP A 116 11.20 -13.00 -21.13
CA ASP A 116 10.93 -11.56 -21.24
C ASP A 116 10.94 -10.88 -19.85
N TYR A 117 10.39 -11.54 -18.83
CA TYR A 117 10.45 -11.04 -17.47
C TYR A 117 11.89 -11.02 -16.93
N LYS A 118 12.67 -12.05 -17.19
CA LYS A 118 14.09 -12.09 -16.81
C LYS A 118 14.88 -10.95 -17.46
N LYS A 119 14.69 -10.71 -18.76
CA LYS A 119 15.32 -9.58 -19.47
C LYS A 119 14.90 -8.25 -18.88
N TYR A 120 13.61 -8.07 -18.59
CA TYR A 120 13.08 -6.87 -17.93
C TYR A 120 13.71 -6.64 -16.57
N LEU A 121 13.85 -7.67 -15.73
CA LEU A 121 14.52 -7.57 -14.44
C LEU A 121 15.97 -7.13 -14.56
N LEU A 122 16.70 -7.66 -15.52
CA LEU A 122 18.11 -7.29 -15.77
C LEU A 122 18.24 -5.84 -16.27
N GLN A 123 17.30 -5.38 -17.08
CA GLN A 123 17.32 -4.02 -17.63
C GLN A 123 17.05 -2.97 -16.55
N TYR A 124 16.19 -3.27 -15.57
CA TYR A 124 15.73 -2.32 -14.55
C TYR A 124 16.16 -2.74 -13.14
N THR A 125 17.41 -3.15 -12.97
CA THR A 125 17.98 -3.49 -11.66
C THR A 125 18.27 -2.27 -10.79
N GLN A 126 18.23 -1.06 -11.37
CA GLN A 126 18.46 0.22 -10.69
C GLN A 126 17.17 1.04 -10.57
N GLU A 127 17.17 2.01 -9.65
CA GLU A 127 16.00 2.84 -9.29
C GLU A 127 15.54 3.83 -10.38
N SER A 128 16.16 3.86 -11.54
CA SER A 128 15.85 4.84 -12.58
C SER A 128 15.27 4.21 -13.84
N TYR A 129 14.12 4.71 -14.23
CA TYR A 129 13.53 4.46 -15.55
C TYR A 129 13.93 5.62 -16.47
N PRO A 130 14.38 5.36 -17.72
CA PRO A 130 14.75 6.42 -18.67
C PRO A 130 13.65 7.45 -18.88
N ASN A 131 12.38 7.02 -18.86
CA ASN A 131 11.20 7.86 -19.01
C ASN A 131 10.13 7.46 -17.98
N GLU A 132 10.43 7.61 -16.68
CA GLU A 132 9.53 7.18 -15.60
C GLU A 132 8.08 7.67 -15.78
N GLN A 133 7.88 8.90 -16.25
CA GLN A 133 6.55 9.47 -16.45
C GLN A 133 5.75 8.80 -17.57
N GLN A 134 6.40 8.21 -18.56
CA GLN A 134 5.75 7.52 -19.67
C GLN A 134 5.43 6.06 -19.39
N GLU A 135 6.09 5.47 -18.39
CA GLU A 135 5.85 4.06 -18.04
C GLU A 135 4.44 3.85 -17.49
N SER A 136 3.85 2.72 -17.83
CA SER A 136 2.57 2.30 -17.23
C SER A 136 2.75 1.58 -15.89
N TYR A 137 3.96 1.13 -15.61
CA TYR A 137 4.34 0.46 -14.37
C TYR A 137 5.74 0.88 -13.93
N VAL A 138 5.87 1.22 -12.65
CA VAL A 138 7.13 1.62 -12.00
C VAL A 138 7.30 0.85 -10.70
N ARG A 139 8.49 0.29 -10.49
CA ARG A 139 8.90 -0.26 -9.20
C ARG A 139 9.85 0.69 -8.49
N VAL A 140 9.64 0.83 -7.20
CA VAL A 140 10.47 1.66 -6.32
C VAL A 140 11.10 0.76 -5.26
N TRP A 141 12.42 0.77 -5.19
CA TRP A 141 13.17 -0.05 -4.24
C TRP A 141 12.83 0.26 -2.79
N THR A 142 13.00 -0.75 -1.96
CA THR A 142 12.86 -0.61 -0.51
C THR A 142 13.81 0.44 0.04
N LYS A 143 13.34 1.16 1.03
CA LYS A 143 14.11 2.21 1.72
C LYS A 143 14.23 1.88 3.21
N PRO A 144 15.26 2.40 3.89
CA PRO A 144 15.36 2.32 5.35
C PRO A 144 14.12 2.90 6.05
N VAL A 145 13.87 2.44 7.28
CA VAL A 145 12.70 2.85 8.09
C VAL A 145 12.59 4.37 8.22
N GLN A 146 13.70 5.10 8.24
CA GLN A 146 13.76 6.55 8.37
C GLN A 146 13.40 7.32 7.08
N SER A 147 13.18 6.60 5.98
CA SER A 147 12.96 7.22 4.65
C SER A 147 11.94 6.49 3.78
N TYR A 148 11.40 5.35 4.21
CA TYR A 148 10.47 4.57 3.39
C TYR A 148 9.18 5.33 3.05
N ALA A 149 8.71 6.17 3.98
CA ALA A 149 7.49 6.94 3.79
C ALA A 149 7.60 7.96 2.63
N LYS A 150 8.82 8.37 2.23
CA LYS A 150 9.03 9.18 1.02
C LYS A 150 8.43 8.54 -0.23
N ASN A 151 8.25 7.22 -0.24
CA ASN A 151 7.64 6.51 -1.36
C ASN A 151 6.18 6.91 -1.61
N TYR A 152 5.48 7.46 -0.60
CA TYR A 152 4.14 8.03 -0.80
C TYR A 152 4.13 9.23 -1.76
N SER A 153 5.26 9.95 -1.94
CA SER A 153 5.36 11.02 -2.93
C SER A 153 5.31 10.53 -4.38
N LYS A 154 5.50 9.24 -4.62
CA LYS A 154 5.58 8.64 -5.95
C LYS A 154 4.22 8.34 -6.58
N PHE A 155 3.12 8.45 -5.84
CA PHE A 155 1.78 8.16 -6.35
C PHE A 155 0.72 9.12 -5.80
N ASP A 156 -0.44 9.11 -6.41
CA ASP A 156 -1.58 9.99 -6.10
C ASP A 156 -2.65 9.27 -5.30
N VAL A 157 -2.85 7.98 -5.59
CA VAL A 157 -3.83 7.11 -4.96
C VAL A 157 -3.11 5.94 -4.28
N SER A 158 -3.34 5.76 -2.98
CA SER A 158 -2.82 4.65 -2.20
C SER A 158 -3.77 3.45 -2.25
N LEU A 159 -3.26 2.28 -2.55
CA LEU A 159 -4.00 1.02 -2.44
C LEU A 159 -3.71 0.35 -1.11
N ALA A 160 -4.76 -0.04 -0.41
CA ALA A 160 -4.67 -0.75 0.86
C ALA A 160 -5.54 -2.02 0.85
N PRO A 161 -5.23 -3.02 0.01
CA PRO A 161 -5.92 -4.30 0.03
C PRO A 161 -5.51 -5.08 1.27
N ILE A 162 -6.49 -5.68 1.94
CA ILE A 162 -6.29 -6.70 2.97
C ILE A 162 -7.38 -7.77 2.88
N LYS A 163 -6.99 -9.03 2.96
CA LYS A 163 -7.93 -10.15 3.08
C LYS A 163 -8.61 -10.16 4.45
N ASN A 164 -9.85 -10.61 4.49
CA ASN A 164 -10.59 -10.81 5.72
C ASN A 164 -10.03 -12.02 6.48
N HIS A 165 -9.03 -11.79 7.30
CA HIS A 165 -8.34 -12.76 8.14
C HIS A 165 -8.21 -12.23 9.56
N LEU A 166 -8.21 -13.10 10.57
CA LEU A 166 -8.16 -12.68 11.97
C LEU A 166 -6.99 -11.72 12.27
N PHE A 167 -5.81 -12.04 11.76
CA PHE A 167 -4.64 -11.15 11.90
C PHE A 167 -4.89 -9.76 11.31
N ASN A 168 -5.47 -9.67 10.12
CA ASN A 168 -5.76 -8.41 9.45
C ASN A 168 -6.84 -7.58 10.17
N ARG A 169 -7.74 -8.23 10.91
CA ARG A 169 -8.77 -7.54 11.70
C ARG A 169 -8.22 -6.90 12.98
N VAL A 170 -7.06 -7.34 13.46
CA VAL A 170 -6.50 -6.88 14.75
C VAL A 170 -5.20 -6.08 14.61
N LYS A 171 -4.68 -5.93 13.38
CA LYS A 171 -3.51 -5.10 13.13
C LYS A 171 -3.86 -3.60 13.14
N SER A 172 -2.86 -2.74 13.11
CA SER A 172 -3.06 -1.30 13.03
C SER A 172 -3.37 -0.83 11.60
N GLN A 173 -3.99 0.35 11.49
CA GLN A 173 -4.28 1.04 10.24
C GLN A 173 -3.14 1.92 9.73
N LEU A 174 -1.89 1.53 9.94
CA LEU A 174 -0.72 2.38 9.64
C LEU A 174 -0.71 2.91 8.20
N LYS A 175 -1.08 2.08 7.21
CA LYS A 175 -1.19 2.52 5.80
C LYS A 175 -2.20 3.66 5.59
N VAL A 176 -3.28 3.66 6.37
CA VAL A 176 -4.30 4.73 6.33
C VAL A 176 -3.72 6.02 6.90
N ILE A 177 -3.05 5.92 8.06
CA ILE A 177 -2.43 7.05 8.73
C ILE A 177 -1.35 7.68 7.83
N GLU A 178 -0.45 6.88 7.29
CA GLU A 178 0.63 7.34 6.40
C GLU A 178 0.10 7.98 5.13
N ALA A 179 -0.89 7.35 4.47
CA ALA A 179 -1.54 7.92 3.29
C ALA A 179 -2.19 9.27 3.60
N GLY A 180 -2.82 9.40 4.79
CA GLY A 180 -3.42 10.65 5.26
C GLY A 180 -2.39 11.75 5.46
N PHE A 181 -1.28 11.48 6.15
CA PHE A 181 -0.21 12.48 6.33
C PHE A 181 0.42 12.93 5.00
N TYR A 182 0.36 12.09 3.97
CA TYR A 182 0.78 12.42 2.60
C TYR A 182 -0.36 12.98 1.73
N LYS A 183 -1.55 13.20 2.29
CA LYS A 183 -2.74 13.69 1.57
C LYS A 183 -3.06 12.84 0.33
N LYS A 184 -2.94 11.52 0.44
CA LYS A 184 -3.25 10.61 -0.66
C LYS A 184 -4.70 10.17 -0.61
N ALA A 185 -5.36 10.18 -1.76
CA ALA A 185 -6.58 9.41 -1.89
C ALA A 185 -6.30 7.94 -1.57
N ILE A 186 -7.25 7.26 -0.96
CA ILE A 186 -7.08 5.85 -0.61
C ILE A 186 -8.24 4.99 -1.12
N ILE A 187 -7.89 3.85 -1.72
CA ILE A 187 -8.82 2.76 -1.99
C ILE A 187 -8.42 1.61 -1.06
N ALA A 188 -9.31 1.16 -0.21
CA ALA A 188 -9.00 0.21 0.85
C ALA A 188 -10.06 -0.88 0.98
N SER A 189 -9.69 -2.05 1.49
CA SER A 189 -10.65 -3.06 1.91
C SER A 189 -11.50 -2.54 3.06
N ASN A 190 -12.80 -2.77 3.01
CA ASN A 190 -13.76 -2.40 4.07
C ASN A 190 -13.70 -3.42 5.22
N ILE A 191 -12.55 -3.52 5.90
CA ILE A 191 -12.28 -4.56 6.89
C ILE A 191 -11.50 -3.98 8.08
N GLY A 192 -11.92 -4.38 9.29
CA GLY A 192 -11.15 -4.26 10.53
C GLY A 192 -10.67 -2.84 10.84
N PRO A 193 -9.35 -2.65 11.00
CA PRO A 193 -8.82 -1.36 11.45
C PRO A 193 -9.00 -0.23 10.43
N TYR A 194 -9.18 -0.54 9.15
CA TYR A 194 -9.35 0.50 8.13
C TYR A 194 -10.70 1.22 8.26
N THR A 195 -11.71 0.57 8.82
CA THR A 195 -13.03 1.19 9.05
C THR A 195 -13.07 2.14 10.24
N ILE A 196 -11.97 2.30 10.98
CA ILE A 196 -11.91 3.23 12.12
C ILE A 196 -11.95 4.67 11.62
N ASP A 197 -11.14 5.00 10.64
CA ASP A 197 -10.93 6.36 10.14
C ASP A 197 -11.49 6.59 8.74
N LEU A 198 -11.73 5.52 7.99
CA LEU A 198 -12.19 5.62 6.60
C LEU A 198 -13.71 5.66 6.49
N LYS A 199 -14.20 6.67 5.75
CA LYS A 199 -15.60 6.83 5.37
C LYS A 199 -15.73 6.74 3.86
N HIS A 200 -16.60 5.87 3.40
CA HIS A 200 -16.83 5.68 1.97
C HIS A 200 -17.41 6.95 1.33
N CYS A 201 -16.82 7.40 0.25
CA CYS A 201 -17.19 8.65 -0.43
C CYS A 201 -18.09 8.47 -1.64
N LEU A 202 -18.77 7.33 -1.79
CA LEU A 202 -19.76 7.11 -2.84
C LEU A 202 -21.12 6.71 -2.26
N ASN A 203 -22.18 7.35 -2.78
CA ASN A 203 -23.56 6.95 -2.55
C ASN A 203 -24.28 6.89 -3.89
N ASN A 204 -24.87 5.74 -4.23
CA ASN A 204 -25.53 5.49 -5.51
C ASN A 204 -24.70 5.93 -6.74
N GLY A 205 -23.37 5.72 -6.65
CA GLY A 205 -22.44 6.08 -7.71
C GLY A 205 -22.01 7.55 -7.75
N ASN A 206 -22.59 8.43 -6.97
CA ASN A 206 -22.21 9.84 -6.84
C ASN A 206 -21.23 10.04 -5.70
N PHE A 207 -20.31 11.00 -5.84
CA PHE A 207 -19.43 11.39 -4.77
C PHE A 207 -20.21 12.11 -3.65
N VAL A 208 -19.95 11.68 -2.42
CA VAL A 208 -20.49 12.27 -1.19
C VAL A 208 -19.37 12.58 -0.23
N ASP A 209 -19.70 13.18 0.89
CA ASP A 209 -18.74 13.52 1.93
C ASP A 209 -18.13 12.25 2.56
N GLY A 210 -16.87 12.02 2.25
CA GLY A 210 -16.08 10.87 2.68
C GLY A 210 -14.61 11.06 2.34
N ASN A 211 -13.74 10.18 2.82
CA ASN A 211 -12.29 10.31 2.68
C ASN A 211 -11.64 9.08 2.02
N ALA A 212 -12.43 8.09 1.61
CA ALA A 212 -11.92 6.84 1.03
C ALA A 212 -12.92 6.20 0.06
N LEU A 213 -12.41 5.34 -0.80
CA LEU A 213 -13.20 4.35 -1.53
C LEU A 213 -13.01 2.99 -0.86
N LEU A 214 -14.07 2.47 -0.26
CA LEU A 214 -14.04 1.20 0.47
C LEU A 214 -14.56 0.06 -0.40
N VAL A 215 -13.78 -1.00 -0.49
CA VAL A 215 -14.12 -2.21 -1.25
C VAL A 215 -14.60 -3.29 -0.28
N ASP A 216 -15.85 -3.67 -0.40
CA ASP A 216 -16.43 -4.77 0.36
C ASP A 216 -15.88 -6.13 -0.12
N GLU A 217 -15.83 -7.11 0.77
CA GLU A 217 -15.24 -8.41 0.48
C GLU A 217 -15.88 -9.12 -0.72
N ASN A 218 -17.20 -9.05 -0.84
CA ASN A 218 -17.94 -9.63 -1.96
C ASN A 218 -17.80 -8.84 -3.28
N ARG A 219 -17.13 -7.69 -3.26
CA ARG A 219 -16.90 -6.79 -4.40
C ARG A 219 -15.45 -6.75 -4.88
N ASN A 220 -14.56 -7.51 -4.27
CA ASN A 220 -13.13 -7.54 -4.62
C ASN A 220 -12.86 -7.78 -6.11
N HIS A 221 -13.69 -8.59 -6.78
CA HIS A 221 -13.57 -8.92 -8.20
C HIS A 221 -13.85 -7.76 -9.17
N SER A 222 -14.39 -6.64 -8.68
CA SER A 222 -14.87 -5.54 -9.54
C SER A 222 -14.54 -4.13 -9.04
N ASP A 223 -14.70 -3.86 -7.75
CA ASP A 223 -14.76 -2.47 -7.29
C ASP A 223 -13.38 -1.79 -7.23
N TRP A 224 -12.29 -2.53 -7.09
CA TRP A 224 -10.94 -1.97 -7.23
C TRP A 224 -10.75 -1.27 -8.59
N ALA A 225 -11.04 -1.97 -9.67
CA ALA A 225 -10.93 -1.41 -11.02
C ALA A 225 -11.93 -0.29 -11.27
N LYS A 226 -13.18 -0.48 -10.81
CA LYS A 226 -14.25 0.52 -10.95
C LYS A 226 -13.89 1.84 -10.25
N TYR A 227 -13.29 1.77 -9.06
CA TYR A 227 -12.92 2.95 -8.30
C TYR A 227 -11.71 3.67 -8.90
N ILE A 228 -10.72 2.94 -9.38
CA ILE A 228 -9.59 3.53 -10.13
C ILE A 228 -10.12 4.25 -11.38
N ASP A 229 -10.98 3.63 -12.15
CA ASP A 229 -11.61 4.20 -13.34
C ASP A 229 -12.41 5.48 -13.03
N LYS A 230 -13.08 5.49 -11.87
CA LYS A 230 -13.85 6.65 -11.42
C LYS A 230 -12.93 7.82 -11.00
N LEU A 231 -11.83 7.55 -10.30
CA LEU A 231 -10.85 8.57 -9.92
C LEU A 231 -10.07 9.10 -11.13
N GLU A 232 -9.78 8.26 -12.11
CA GLU A 232 -9.14 8.69 -13.36
C GLU A 232 -9.98 9.74 -14.08
N LYS A 233 -11.29 9.57 -14.11
CA LYS A 233 -12.24 10.52 -14.70
C LYS A 233 -12.53 11.75 -13.84
N ASN A 234 -12.19 11.71 -12.56
CA ASN A 234 -12.54 12.76 -11.58
C ASN A 234 -11.31 13.11 -10.72
N ARG A 235 -10.28 13.67 -11.35
CA ARG A 235 -8.99 14.00 -10.72
C ARG A 235 -9.12 14.92 -9.50
N ASN A 236 -10.08 15.84 -9.49
CA ASN A 236 -10.33 16.71 -8.34
C ASN A 236 -10.70 15.90 -7.09
N MET A 237 -11.42 14.79 -7.25
CA MET A 237 -11.78 13.92 -6.12
C MET A 237 -10.56 13.25 -5.48
N VAL A 238 -9.49 13.03 -6.24
CA VAL A 238 -8.23 12.50 -5.69
C VAL A 238 -7.65 13.48 -4.66
N VAL A 239 -7.64 14.77 -5.00
CA VAL A 239 -7.15 15.83 -4.11
C VAL A 239 -8.10 15.96 -2.90
N ASP A 240 -9.39 16.08 -3.14
CA ASP A 240 -10.39 16.28 -2.07
C ASP A 240 -10.38 15.12 -1.05
N MET A 241 -10.30 13.88 -1.53
CA MET A 241 -10.20 12.70 -0.65
C MET A 241 -8.94 12.71 0.18
N GLY A 242 -7.80 13.07 -0.42
CA GLY A 242 -6.53 13.17 0.28
C GLY A 242 -6.54 14.22 1.38
N GLU A 243 -7.10 15.41 1.10
CA GLU A 243 -7.25 16.48 2.10
C GLU A 243 -8.18 16.04 3.25
N ARG A 244 -9.34 15.44 2.94
CA ARG A 244 -10.26 14.95 3.99
C ARG A 244 -9.64 13.84 4.83
N LEU A 245 -8.83 12.97 4.22
CA LEU A 245 -8.11 11.94 4.97
C LEU A 245 -7.06 12.56 5.89
N TYR A 246 -6.31 13.56 5.40
CA TYR A 246 -5.37 14.31 6.23
C TYR A 246 -6.07 14.98 7.43
N GLU A 247 -7.20 15.68 7.21
CA GLU A 247 -7.97 16.27 8.29
C GLU A 247 -8.45 15.24 9.32
N THR A 248 -8.73 14.01 8.89
CA THR A 248 -9.12 12.91 9.79
C THR A 248 -7.97 12.44 10.69
N VAL A 249 -6.74 12.39 10.16
CA VAL A 249 -5.61 11.72 10.84
C VAL A 249 -4.66 12.67 11.56
N LYS A 250 -4.52 13.93 11.11
CA LYS A 250 -3.46 14.85 11.51
C LYS A 250 -3.39 15.09 13.02
N ASP A 251 -4.53 15.28 13.68
CA ASP A 251 -4.59 15.59 15.10
C ASP A 251 -4.65 14.34 15.98
N THR A 252 -5.20 13.24 15.44
CA THR A 252 -5.35 11.99 16.19
C THR A 252 -4.05 11.20 16.27
N TYR A 253 -3.26 11.23 15.19
CA TYR A 253 -2.06 10.37 15.05
C TYR A 253 -0.75 11.16 15.02
N ASP A 254 -0.75 12.44 15.36
CA ASP A 254 0.47 13.20 15.60
C ASP A 254 1.22 12.64 16.80
N LEU A 255 2.53 12.43 16.65
CA LEU A 255 3.38 11.82 17.68
C LEU A 255 3.33 12.60 19.01
N ASN A 256 3.29 13.92 18.97
CA ASN A 256 3.23 14.74 20.18
C ASN A 256 1.91 14.55 20.92
N VAL A 257 0.79 14.49 20.19
CA VAL A 257 -0.56 14.26 20.75
C VAL A 257 -0.63 12.87 21.37
N VAL A 258 -0.23 11.82 20.62
CA VAL A 258 -0.26 10.45 21.13
C VAL A 258 0.67 10.28 22.33
N THR A 259 1.85 10.89 22.32
CA THR A 259 2.81 10.82 23.42
C THR A 259 2.28 11.52 24.67
N LYS A 260 1.68 12.70 24.50
CA LYS A 260 1.03 13.43 25.61
C LYS A 260 -0.07 12.60 26.25
N ASN A 261 -0.99 12.08 25.46
CA ASN A 261 -2.09 11.25 25.95
C ASN A 261 -1.61 10.00 26.68
N ARG A 262 -0.54 9.38 26.18
CA ARG A 262 0.10 8.23 26.83
C ARG A 262 0.72 8.60 28.18
N ALA A 263 1.42 9.74 28.23
CA ALA A 263 2.03 10.22 29.47
C ALA A 263 0.96 10.59 30.54
N GLU A 264 -0.12 11.24 30.13
CA GLU A 264 -1.25 11.55 31.02
C GLU A 264 -1.91 10.29 31.56
N PHE A 265 -2.12 9.30 30.70
CA PHE A 265 -2.64 8.00 31.14
C PHE A 265 -1.72 7.33 32.17
N TYR A 266 -0.42 7.27 31.95
CA TYR A 266 0.51 6.66 32.92
C TYR A 266 0.50 7.39 34.27
N LYS A 267 0.40 8.73 34.26
CA LYS A 267 0.26 9.50 35.51
C LYS A 267 -1.05 9.21 36.26
N SER A 268 -2.11 8.84 35.57
CA SER A 268 -3.42 8.55 36.15
C SER A 268 -3.52 7.18 36.83
N ILE A 269 -2.57 6.28 36.56
CA ILE A 269 -2.54 4.92 37.13
C ILE A 269 -1.45 4.72 38.19
N LEU A 270 -0.60 5.74 38.39
CA LEU A 270 0.38 5.81 39.50
C LEU A 270 -0.24 6.44 40.71
#